data_db48c268b22f4e68b1931bc79e9e2de1
#
_entry.id   db48c268b22f4e68b1931bc79e9e2de1
#
_cell.length_a   1.000
_cell.length_b   1.000
_cell.length_c   1.000
_cell.angle_alpha   90.00
_cell.angle_beta   90.00
_cell.angle_gamma   90.00
#
_symmetry.space_group_name_H-M   'P 1'
#
loop_
_entity.id
_entity.type
_entity.pdbx_description
1 polymer ?
#
loop_
_entity_poly.entity_id
_entity_poly.type
_entity_poly.pdbx_seq_one_letter_code
_entity_poly.pdbx_strand_id
1 'polypeptide(L)'
;MHILETQQFTDMAATTFGDIMANPEPEGVRLIWLDVNQVFASSSMPVILGRSTQATYCIDDNRVSRSHARIDWHGGAFQLSDLSYNGTYVRFTGETEVVTLRRGTCTLHGSGVVGLGTSPSDPTAPCVRFEVLRFAETSRHPPSQL
;
A
#
# COMPACT_ATOMS: atom_id res chain seq x y z
N MET A 1 -8.30 3.41 33.42
CA MET A 1 -7.65 2.98 33.53
C MET A 1 -7.35 3.04 32.98
N HIS A 2 -7.84 2.81 32.89
CA HIS A 2 -7.38 2.44 32.53
C HIS A 2 -7.44 2.45 31.99
N ILE A 3 -8.24 2.45 31.71
CA ILE A 3 -7.82 2.02 31.74
C ILE A 3 -7.73 2.09 31.25
N LEU A 4 -8.54 2.58 31.29
CA LEU A 4 -8.02 2.34 31.32
C LEU A 4 -7.86 2.32 30.91
N GLU A 5 -8.54 2.36 30.74
CA GLU A 5 -7.96 2.00 30.83
C GLU A 5 -7.83 1.70 30.42
N THR A 6 -8.53 2.07 30.17
CA THR A 6 -7.97 1.54 30.25
C THR A 6 -7.88 1.44 29.74
N GLN A 7 -8.74 1.71 29.52
CA GLN A 7 -8.21 1.30 29.48
C GLN A 7 -7.85 1.22 29.11
N GLN A 8 -8.61 1.46 28.99
CA GLN A 8 -7.95 1.08 29.14
C GLN A 8 -7.48 0.67 29.12
N PHE A 9 -7.98 0.89 29.20
CA PHE A 9 -7.12 0.26 29.57
C PHE A 9 -6.98 -0.31 29.43
N THR A 10 -7.59 -0.43 29.17
CA THR A 10 -7.10 -1.17 29.47
C THR A 10 -6.80 -1.44 29.23
N ASP A 11 -7.64 -1.28 29.11
CA ASP A 11 -6.97 -1.74 29.29
C ASP A 11 -6.35 -1.81 29.15
N MET A 12 -6.57 -1.77 29.05
CA MET A 12 -5.73 -2.06 29.31
C MET A 12 -5.25 -2.60 29.42
N ALA A 13 -5.50 -2.62 29.36
CA ALA A 13 -4.87 -3.18 29.62
C ALA A 13 -4.78 -4.00 29.42
N ALA A 14 -5.14 -4.21 29.35
CA ALA A 14 -4.88 -5.10 29.13
C ALA A 14 -4.99 -5.66 28.29
N THR A 15 -5.20 -5.22 27.92
CA THR A 15 -4.97 -5.74 27.26
C THR A 15 -4.47 -5.96 26.75
N THR A 16 -5.13 -5.76 26.75
CA THR A 16 -4.51 -5.74 26.25
C THR A 16 -3.29 -5.74 25.80
N PHE A 17 -3.11 -5.93 25.51
CA PHE A 17 -1.80 -6.00 25.38
C PHE A 17 -1.27 -7.04 24.41
N GLY A 18 -1.79 -8.20 24.44
CA GLY A 18 -1.50 -9.15 23.41
C GLY A 18 -1.99 -8.67 22.06
N ASP A 19 -3.06 -7.94 22.05
CA ASP A 19 -3.57 -7.42 20.80
C ASP A 19 -2.62 -6.47 20.13
N ILE A 20 -1.94 -5.68 20.88
CA ILE A 20 -0.98 -4.76 20.34
C ILE A 20 0.11 -5.50 19.60
N MET A 21 0.50 -6.64 20.15
CA MET A 21 1.59 -7.38 19.55
C MET A 21 1.14 -8.14 18.33
N ALA A 22 -0.14 -8.40 18.22
CA ALA A 22 -0.64 -9.24 17.15
C ALA A 22 -0.72 -8.49 15.81
N ASN A 23 -0.88 -7.17 15.84
CA ASN A 23 -1.14 -6.43 14.61
C ASN A 23 -0.25 -5.21 14.46
N PRO A 24 1.00 -5.42 14.08
CA PRO A 24 1.87 -4.29 13.83
C PRO A 24 1.33 -3.49 12.64
N GLU A 25 1.53 -2.19 12.69
CA GLU A 25 1.07 -1.31 11.64
C GLU A 25 1.89 -1.49 10.38
N PRO A 26 1.27 -1.24 9.22
CA PRO A 26 2.02 -1.25 7.97
C PRO A 26 3.09 -0.16 8.01
N GLU A 27 4.25 -0.46 7.46
CA GLU A 27 5.36 0.49 7.48
C GLU A 27 6.01 0.67 6.11
N GLY A 28 5.63 -0.09 5.11
CA GLY A 28 6.19 0.06 3.80
C GLY A 28 5.36 -0.58 2.73
N VAL A 29 5.65 -0.22 1.50
CA VAL A 29 4.99 -0.79 0.32
C VAL A 29 6.06 -1.23 -0.67
N ARG A 30 5.95 -2.47 -1.12
CA ARG A 30 6.77 -2.97 -2.22
C ARG A 30 5.99 -2.78 -3.51
N LEU A 31 6.65 -2.23 -4.51
CA LEU A 31 6.09 -2.09 -5.85
C LEU A 31 6.93 -2.88 -6.82
N ILE A 32 6.26 -3.63 -7.70
CA ILE A 32 6.93 -4.46 -8.69
C ILE A 32 6.29 -4.24 -10.05
N TRP A 33 7.09 -3.78 -11.00
CA TRP A 33 6.67 -3.64 -12.39
C TRP A 33 7.82 -4.13 -13.26
N LEU A 34 7.56 -5.17 -14.04
CA LEU A 34 8.58 -5.84 -14.82
C LEU A 34 9.69 -6.31 -13.88
N ASP A 35 10.93 -5.92 -14.11
CA ASP A 35 12.05 -6.29 -13.25
C ASP A 35 12.38 -5.22 -12.22
N VAL A 36 11.56 -4.17 -12.11
CA VAL A 36 11.80 -3.11 -11.14
C VAL A 36 11.05 -3.45 -9.87
N ASN A 37 11.78 -3.77 -8.83
CA ASN A 37 11.23 -4.18 -7.54
C ASN A 37 11.80 -3.22 -6.49
N GLN A 38 10.92 -2.41 -5.89
CA GLN A 38 11.38 -1.36 -4.99
C GLN A 38 10.47 -1.26 -3.79
N VAL A 39 11.07 -1.03 -2.62
CA VAL A 39 10.33 -0.88 -1.36
C VAL A 39 10.43 0.57 -0.91
N PHE A 40 9.28 1.12 -0.54
CA PHE A 40 9.19 2.48 -0.05
C PHE A 40 8.64 2.45 1.37
N ALA A 41 9.39 3.02 2.32
CA ALA A 41 8.93 3.12 3.70
C ALA A 41 7.86 4.20 3.82
N SER A 42 7.06 4.11 4.90
CA SER A 42 6.05 5.13 5.15
C SER A 42 6.65 6.53 5.23
N SER A 43 7.88 6.62 5.73
CA SER A 43 8.58 7.91 5.85
C SER A 43 9.00 8.47 4.49
N SER A 44 8.94 7.68 3.44
CA SER A 44 9.31 8.13 2.09
C SER A 44 8.13 8.63 1.28
N MET A 45 6.94 8.60 1.84
CA MET A 45 5.76 9.05 1.12
C MET A 45 5.73 10.57 1.01
N PRO A 46 5.14 11.13 -0.06
CA PRO A 46 4.37 10.41 -1.07
C PRO A 46 5.24 9.80 -2.16
N VAL A 47 4.71 8.76 -2.78
CA VAL A 47 5.32 8.12 -3.94
C VAL A 47 4.42 8.38 -5.12
N ILE A 48 4.98 8.94 -6.19
CA ILE A 48 4.24 9.22 -7.42
C ILE A 48 4.56 8.13 -8.42
N LEU A 49 3.52 7.46 -8.91
CA LEU A 49 3.65 6.49 -9.99
C LEU A 49 3.26 7.18 -11.29
N GLY A 50 4.08 7.06 -12.32
CA GLY A 50 3.73 7.71 -13.56
C GLY A 50 4.76 7.48 -14.65
N ARG A 51 4.44 7.99 -15.85
CA ARG A 51 5.28 7.81 -17.01
C ARG A 51 6.46 8.79 -17.04
N SER A 52 6.36 9.88 -16.30
CA SER A 52 7.43 10.87 -16.25
C SER A 52 8.69 10.27 -15.64
N THR A 53 9.84 10.63 -16.21
CA THR A 53 11.11 10.22 -15.61
C THR A 53 11.32 10.86 -14.24
N GLN A 54 10.51 11.87 -13.90
CA GLN A 54 10.60 12.51 -12.60
C GLN A 54 9.64 11.90 -11.58
N ALA A 55 8.82 10.93 -11.99
CA ALA A 55 7.98 10.21 -11.06
C ALA A 55 8.86 9.40 -10.10
N THR A 56 8.37 9.21 -8.87
CA THR A 56 9.11 8.42 -7.89
C THR A 56 9.27 6.98 -8.38
N TYR A 57 8.25 6.46 -9.02
CA TYR A 57 8.28 5.11 -9.60
C TYR A 57 7.80 5.24 -11.04
N CYS A 58 8.71 5.09 -11.98
CA CYS A 58 8.44 5.37 -13.38
C CYS A 58 7.92 4.12 -14.09
N ILE A 59 6.78 4.26 -14.76
CA ILE A 59 6.19 3.18 -15.56
C ILE A 59 6.07 3.70 -16.99
N ASP A 60 6.96 3.24 -17.86
CA ASP A 60 7.07 3.75 -19.21
C ASP A 60 6.11 3.02 -20.15
N ASP A 61 4.86 3.45 -20.13
CA ASP A 61 3.79 2.90 -20.96
C ASP A 61 2.89 4.05 -21.38
N ASN A 62 2.48 4.04 -22.64
CA ASN A 62 1.71 5.16 -23.22
C ASN A 62 0.36 5.36 -22.52
N ARG A 63 -0.19 4.34 -21.89
CA ARG A 63 -1.48 4.43 -21.24
C ARG A 63 -1.37 5.09 -19.87
N VAL A 64 -0.16 5.27 -19.39
CA VAL A 64 0.09 5.82 -18.06
C VAL A 64 0.29 7.32 -18.18
N SER A 65 -0.38 8.10 -17.33
CA SER A 65 -0.21 9.54 -17.27
C SER A 65 1.15 9.86 -16.67
N ARG A 66 1.65 11.05 -16.94
CA ARG A 66 2.95 11.47 -16.40
C ARG A 66 3.00 11.38 -14.89
N SER A 67 1.97 11.88 -14.22
CA SER A 67 1.75 11.68 -12.80
C SER A 67 0.42 10.97 -12.70
N HIS A 68 0.45 9.65 -12.52
CA HIS A 68 -0.74 8.85 -12.70
C HIS A 68 -1.45 8.57 -11.39
N ALA A 69 -0.70 8.23 -10.37
CA ALA A 69 -1.27 7.88 -9.07
C ALA A 69 -0.29 8.25 -7.99
N ARG A 70 -0.81 8.42 -6.78
CA ARG A 70 0.01 8.84 -5.66
C ARG A 70 -0.30 7.98 -4.46
N ILE A 71 0.74 7.52 -3.78
CA ILE A 71 0.59 6.80 -2.52
C ILE A 71 1.04 7.73 -1.41
N ASP A 72 0.16 7.93 -0.44
CA ASP A 72 0.43 8.72 0.76
C ASP A 72 0.36 7.85 1.98
N TRP A 73 1.01 8.28 3.04
CA TRP A 73 0.87 7.69 4.36
C TRP A 73 -0.01 8.62 5.18
N HIS A 74 -1.17 8.12 5.58
CA HIS A 74 -2.12 8.97 6.29
C HIS A 74 -2.91 8.11 7.27
N GLY A 75 -2.93 8.52 8.54
CA GLY A 75 -3.73 7.83 9.54
C GLY A 75 -3.31 6.40 9.78
N GLY A 76 -2.03 6.09 9.64
CA GLY A 76 -1.54 4.74 9.87
C GLY A 76 -1.78 3.78 8.71
N ALA A 77 -2.10 4.30 7.53
CA ALA A 77 -2.39 3.48 6.36
C ALA A 77 -1.85 4.12 5.10
N PHE A 78 -1.62 3.29 4.09
CA PHE A 78 -1.22 3.77 2.78
C PHE A 78 -2.46 4.04 1.95
N GLN A 79 -2.54 5.23 1.36
CA GLN A 79 -3.68 5.66 0.56
C GLN A 79 -3.23 5.87 -0.87
N LEU A 80 -3.90 5.21 -1.80
CA LEU A 80 -3.63 5.36 -3.22
C LEU A 80 -4.66 6.28 -3.83
N SER A 81 -4.22 7.35 -4.46
CA SER A 81 -5.10 8.32 -5.11
C SER A 81 -4.85 8.34 -6.60
N ASP A 82 -5.93 8.44 -7.37
CA ASP A 82 -5.84 8.55 -8.82
C ASP A 82 -5.66 10.01 -9.22
N LEU A 83 -4.65 10.27 -10.03
CA LEU A 83 -4.37 11.60 -10.58
C LEU A 83 -4.48 11.60 -12.10
N SER A 84 -4.92 10.50 -12.69
CA SER A 84 -4.75 10.26 -14.10
C SER A 84 -5.92 10.74 -14.93
N TYR A 85 -5.72 10.65 -16.24
CA TYR A 85 -6.75 10.95 -17.21
C TYR A 85 -7.67 9.76 -17.43
N ASN A 86 -7.10 8.54 -17.40
CA ASN A 86 -7.84 7.33 -17.76
C ASN A 86 -8.23 6.45 -16.58
N GLY A 87 -7.85 6.83 -15.37
CA GLY A 87 -8.25 6.10 -14.17
C GLY A 87 -7.18 5.15 -13.67
N THR A 88 -7.35 4.73 -12.42
CA THR A 88 -6.50 3.77 -11.74
C THR A 88 -7.40 2.67 -11.21
N TYR A 89 -6.94 1.43 -11.34
CA TYR A 89 -7.76 0.25 -11.04
C TYR A 89 -7.00 -0.63 -10.08
N VAL A 90 -7.68 -1.10 -9.04
CA VAL A 90 -7.03 -1.91 -8.00
C VAL A 90 -7.77 -3.23 -7.84
N ARG A 91 -7.02 -4.33 -7.87
CA ARG A 91 -7.59 -5.63 -7.53
C ARG A 91 -6.74 -6.23 -6.43
N PHE A 92 -7.37 -6.48 -5.29
CA PHE A 92 -6.69 -7.08 -4.15
C PHE A 92 -6.58 -8.58 -4.33
N THR A 93 -5.49 -9.14 -3.82
CA THR A 93 -5.26 -10.58 -3.90
C THR A 93 -6.43 -11.34 -3.28
N GLY A 94 -6.91 -12.35 -4.00
CA GLY A 94 -8.02 -13.17 -3.53
C GLY A 94 -9.37 -12.63 -3.88
N GLU A 95 -9.45 -11.47 -4.53
CA GLU A 95 -10.72 -10.88 -4.91
C GLU A 95 -10.84 -10.81 -6.42
N THR A 96 -12.07 -10.95 -6.90
CA THR A 96 -12.33 -10.85 -8.33
C THR A 96 -12.74 -9.46 -8.76
N GLU A 97 -13.22 -8.67 -7.81
CA GLU A 97 -13.69 -7.32 -8.11
C GLU A 97 -12.54 -6.36 -8.28
N VAL A 98 -12.71 -5.42 -9.20
CA VAL A 98 -11.75 -4.36 -9.45
C VAL A 98 -12.34 -3.06 -8.93
N VAL A 99 -11.58 -2.38 -8.08
CA VAL A 99 -11.94 -1.06 -7.58
C VAL A 99 -11.47 -0.04 -8.60
N THR A 100 -12.39 0.77 -9.11
CA THR A 100 -12.06 1.80 -10.10
C THR A 100 -11.95 3.15 -9.41
N LEU A 101 -10.80 3.79 -9.57
CA LEU A 101 -10.56 5.10 -9.00
C LEU A 101 -10.55 6.13 -10.13
N ARG A 102 -11.49 7.07 -10.08
CA ARG A 102 -11.49 8.21 -10.99
C ARG A 102 -11.41 9.45 -10.14
N ARG A 103 -10.18 9.88 -9.89
CA ARG A 103 -9.86 10.95 -8.97
C ARG A 103 -10.24 10.60 -7.54
N GLY A 104 -10.41 9.31 -7.28
CA GLY A 104 -10.74 8.81 -5.95
C GLY A 104 -9.54 8.23 -5.26
N THR A 105 -9.77 7.75 -4.05
CA THR A 105 -8.72 7.23 -3.18
C THR A 105 -9.19 5.91 -2.57
N CYS A 106 -8.25 4.99 -2.39
CA CYS A 106 -8.53 3.78 -1.62
C CYS A 106 -7.35 3.43 -0.74
N THR A 107 -7.61 2.68 0.32
CA THR A 107 -6.56 2.22 1.22
C THR A 107 -5.94 0.95 0.64
N LEU A 108 -4.61 0.90 0.62
CA LEU A 108 -3.90 -0.30 0.23
C LEU A 108 -3.68 -1.16 1.46
N HIS A 109 -3.99 -2.45 1.34
CA HIS A 109 -3.73 -3.42 2.39
C HIS A 109 -3.39 -4.76 1.75
N GLY A 110 -2.64 -5.58 2.47
CA GLY A 110 -2.25 -6.89 1.97
C GLY A 110 -1.43 -6.78 0.71
N SER A 111 -1.93 -7.34 -0.37
CA SER A 111 -1.24 -7.31 -1.66
C SER A 111 -2.27 -7.26 -2.79
N GLY A 112 -1.80 -6.97 -4.00
CA GLY A 112 -2.68 -6.91 -5.15
C GLY A 112 -1.96 -6.32 -6.35
N VAL A 113 -2.77 -5.84 -7.29
CA VAL A 113 -2.27 -5.21 -8.51
C VAL A 113 -2.97 -3.87 -8.73
N VAL A 114 -2.23 -2.93 -9.27
CA VAL A 114 -2.74 -1.62 -9.66
C VAL A 114 -2.61 -1.50 -11.16
N GLY A 115 -3.74 -1.37 -11.85
CA GLY A 115 -3.76 -1.13 -13.28
C GLY A 115 -3.78 0.36 -13.55
N LEU A 116 -2.85 0.82 -14.37
CA LEU A 116 -2.69 2.25 -14.63
C LEU A 116 -3.25 2.57 -16.01
N GLY A 117 -4.39 3.23 -16.03
CA GLY A 117 -5.06 3.63 -17.26
C GLY A 117 -5.90 2.54 -17.91
N THR A 118 -5.78 1.31 -17.42
CA THR A 118 -6.47 0.16 -17.97
C THR A 118 -6.72 -0.83 -16.84
N SER A 119 -7.86 -1.49 -16.86
CA SER A 119 -8.20 -2.47 -15.83
C SER A 119 -7.24 -3.66 -15.87
N PRO A 120 -6.89 -4.23 -14.71
CA PRO A 120 -6.08 -5.45 -14.67
C PRO A 120 -6.73 -6.65 -15.34
N SER A 121 -8.02 -6.57 -15.66
CA SER A 121 -8.68 -7.62 -16.43
C SER A 121 -8.18 -7.69 -17.86
N ASP A 122 -7.58 -6.63 -18.37
CA ASP A 122 -6.95 -6.61 -19.67
C ASP A 122 -5.54 -7.19 -19.51
N PRO A 123 -5.21 -8.31 -20.19
CA PRO A 123 -3.91 -8.93 -20.01
C PRO A 123 -2.74 -8.08 -20.49
N THR A 124 -3.00 -7.04 -21.27
CA THR A 124 -1.93 -6.15 -21.73
C THR A 124 -1.77 -4.92 -20.85
N ALA A 125 -2.57 -4.78 -19.80
CA ALA A 125 -2.56 -3.60 -18.96
C ALA A 125 -1.22 -3.44 -18.24
N PRO A 126 -0.72 -2.21 -18.11
CA PRO A 126 0.45 -1.98 -17.26
C PRO A 126 0.02 -2.11 -15.82
N CYS A 127 0.39 -3.21 -15.19
CA CYS A 127 0.00 -3.52 -13.82
C CYS A 127 1.20 -3.52 -12.92
N VAL A 128 1.09 -2.76 -11.84
CA VAL A 128 2.11 -2.72 -10.79
C VAL A 128 1.60 -3.60 -9.65
N ARG A 129 2.39 -4.58 -9.24
CA ARG A 129 2.05 -5.38 -8.08
C ARG A 129 2.46 -4.64 -6.84
N PHE A 130 1.68 -4.77 -5.79
CA PHE A 130 2.01 -4.13 -4.52
C PHE A 130 1.90 -5.12 -3.37
N GLU A 131 2.71 -4.89 -2.36
CA GLU A 131 2.64 -5.60 -1.09
C GLU A 131 2.82 -4.60 0.03
N VAL A 132 1.91 -4.62 0.99
CA VAL A 132 2.04 -3.79 2.18
C VAL A 132 2.84 -4.57 3.21
N LEU A 133 3.90 -3.95 3.70
CA LEU A 133 4.89 -4.62 4.57
C LEU A 133 4.77 -4.12 6.00
N ARG A 134 5.10 -5.00 6.95
CA ARG A 134 5.09 -4.71 8.37
C ARG A 134 6.44 -5.04 8.95
N PHE A 135 7.31 -4.02 8.95
CA PHE A 135 8.70 -4.23 9.34
C PHE A 135 8.85 -4.67 10.80
N ALA A 136 7.98 -4.18 11.66
CA ALA A 136 8.07 -4.55 13.07
C ALA A 136 7.91 -6.04 13.26
N GLU A 137 7.02 -6.65 12.50
CA GLU A 137 6.83 -8.09 12.56
C GLU A 137 8.06 -8.81 12.08
N THR A 138 8.65 -8.35 11.01
CA THR A 138 9.84 -8.94 10.44
C THR A 138 11.02 -8.84 11.39
N SER A 139 11.19 -7.70 12.02
CA SER A 139 12.35 -7.52 12.86
C SER A 139 12.28 -8.30 14.16
N ARG A 140 11.12 -8.75 14.57
CA ARG A 140 11.03 -9.55 15.77
C ARG A 140 11.42 -10.99 15.58
N HIS A 141 11.30 -11.48 14.38
CA HIS A 141 11.57 -12.88 14.11
C HIS A 141 13.03 -13.26 14.24
N PRO A 142 13.95 -12.52 13.65
CA PRO A 142 15.33 -12.96 13.67
C PRO A 142 15.88 -13.22 15.05
N PRO A 143 15.64 -12.37 16.02
CA PRO A 143 16.20 -12.64 17.33
C PRO A 143 15.60 -13.85 17.99
N SER A 144 14.39 -14.13 17.69
CA SER A 144 13.75 -15.23 18.37
C SER A 144 14.23 -16.57 17.87
N GLN A 145 14.88 -16.58 16.75
CA GLN A 145 15.39 -17.82 16.23
C GLN A 145 16.61 -18.26 16.94
N LEU A 146 17.18 -17.42 17.68
CA LEU A 146 18.44 -17.75 18.31
C LEU A 146 18.31 -18.54 19.59
#